data_b3b23f4fc348e3e81c65f378c5375260
#
_entry.id   b3b23f4fc348e3e81c65f378c5375260
#
_cell.length_a   1.000
_cell.length_b   1.000
_cell.length_c   1.000
_cell.angle_alpha   90.00
_cell.angle_beta   90.00
_cell.angle_gamma   90.00
#
_symmetry.space_group_name_H-M   'P 1'
#
loop_
_entity.id
_entity.type
_entity.pdbx_description
1 polymer ?
#
loop_
_entity_poly.entity_id
_entity_poly.type
_entity_poly.pdbx_seq_one_letter_code
_entity_poly.pdbx_strand_id
1 'polypeptide(L)'
;MKWLEISVETEAAAVETVSGILHEYGEGGVAVYQDVVPDDEDAAYHYDTTRPTTVTTYTPATPDGERRRDAIAVALGHLTAFDLAHIGPVHTRAVDEEDWANAWKRFYHPMRFGRRLVIKPSWRDYTPEPDDIVIELDPGMAFGTGLHQTTALCLALLEDYIAPAAAGGPGMNVLDQGTGSGILAIAAALLGASRVVAVDNSEVAAQATRDNAARNGLTGRVEALWGEAIPGSHAWRETTTRPGGSAPDDPTGTSGLAWQEDRPLPEMGAYDVVIANIIANVIIALAPGFAAALKPGGTLIASGIIRDREDDVRAALSSAGFTVERREARDEWVALVARH
;
A
#
# COMPACT_ATOMS: atom_id res chain seq x y z
N MET A 1 14.91 0.91 -25.17
CA MET A 1 15.77 -0.30 -24.96
C MET A 1 14.86 -1.52 -25.05
N LYS A 2 15.39 -2.72 -25.45
CA LYS A 2 14.58 -3.95 -25.39
C LYS A 2 14.88 -4.71 -24.12
N TRP A 3 13.85 -5.31 -23.55
CA TRP A 3 13.93 -6.11 -22.35
C TRP A 3 13.47 -7.55 -22.64
N LEU A 4 13.95 -8.50 -21.84
CA LEU A 4 13.43 -9.86 -21.77
C LEU A 4 12.53 -9.95 -20.57
N GLU A 5 11.26 -10.18 -20.77
CA GLU A 5 10.31 -10.60 -19.74
C GLU A 5 10.50 -12.08 -19.51
N ILE A 6 10.74 -12.48 -18.26
CA ILE A 6 10.94 -13.87 -17.85
C ILE A 6 9.86 -14.17 -16.82
N SER A 7 8.97 -15.09 -17.15
CA SER A 7 7.84 -15.45 -16.29
C SER A 7 7.76 -16.95 -16.05
N VAL A 8 7.26 -17.33 -14.91
CA VAL A 8 7.05 -18.72 -14.49
C VAL A 8 5.79 -18.83 -13.65
N GLU A 9 5.02 -19.88 -13.86
CA GLU A 9 3.89 -20.24 -13.03
C GLU A 9 4.33 -21.18 -11.91
N THR A 10 3.83 -20.94 -10.69
CA THR A 10 4.13 -21.77 -9.53
C THR A 10 2.95 -21.85 -8.58
N GLU A 11 2.96 -22.84 -7.69
CA GLU A 11 1.99 -22.92 -6.59
C GLU A 11 2.24 -21.85 -5.52
N ALA A 12 1.19 -21.49 -4.77
CA ALA A 12 1.24 -20.42 -3.77
C ALA A 12 2.37 -20.61 -2.74
N ALA A 13 2.61 -21.85 -2.31
CA ALA A 13 3.66 -22.18 -1.32
C ALA A 13 5.09 -21.91 -1.82
N ALA A 14 5.31 -21.87 -3.12
CA ALA A 14 6.64 -21.67 -3.71
C ALA A 14 6.91 -20.24 -4.18
N VAL A 15 5.91 -19.36 -4.13
CA VAL A 15 6.00 -17.97 -4.64
C VAL A 15 7.17 -17.21 -4.05
N GLU A 16 7.38 -17.30 -2.73
CA GLU A 16 8.47 -16.60 -2.05
C GLU A 16 9.85 -17.09 -2.54
N THR A 17 10.02 -18.40 -2.63
CA THR A 17 11.29 -19.01 -3.10
C THR A 17 11.58 -18.65 -4.55
N VAL A 18 10.57 -18.74 -5.41
CA VAL A 18 10.67 -18.35 -6.83
C VAL A 18 10.97 -16.86 -6.97
N SER A 19 10.26 -16.02 -6.20
CA SER A 19 10.50 -14.57 -6.19
C SER A 19 11.92 -14.22 -5.76
N GLY A 20 12.47 -14.93 -4.76
CA GLY A 20 13.85 -14.76 -4.32
C GLY A 20 14.85 -15.04 -5.44
N ILE A 21 14.69 -16.14 -6.17
CA ILE A 21 15.53 -16.48 -7.34
C ILE A 21 15.39 -15.43 -8.44
N LEU A 22 14.17 -15.04 -8.79
CA LEU A 22 13.94 -14.06 -9.83
C LEU A 22 14.51 -12.68 -9.44
N HIS A 23 14.48 -12.34 -8.16
CA HIS A 23 15.07 -11.08 -7.64
C HIS A 23 16.61 -11.09 -7.71
N GLU A 24 17.24 -12.22 -7.43
CA GLU A 24 18.70 -12.37 -7.45
C GLU A 24 19.28 -12.15 -8.85
N TYR A 25 18.61 -12.65 -9.87
CA TYR A 25 19.11 -12.61 -11.26
C TYR A 25 18.46 -11.52 -12.13
N GLY A 26 17.29 -11.01 -11.74
CA GLY A 26 16.57 -9.96 -12.46
C GLY A 26 17.10 -8.56 -12.16
N GLU A 27 16.87 -7.60 -13.06
CA GLU A 27 17.23 -6.18 -12.88
C GLU A 27 16.01 -5.28 -12.77
N GLY A 28 14.87 -5.68 -13.34
CA GLY A 28 13.64 -4.89 -13.39
C GLY A 28 12.68 -5.12 -12.20
N GLY A 29 13.19 -5.70 -11.10
CA GLY A 29 12.34 -6.11 -9.97
C GLY A 29 11.58 -7.40 -10.24
N VAL A 30 10.75 -7.82 -9.27
CA VAL A 30 9.90 -9.02 -9.36
C VAL A 30 8.44 -8.61 -9.20
N ALA A 31 7.60 -9.06 -10.12
CA ALA A 31 6.16 -8.90 -10.06
C ALA A 31 5.50 -10.26 -9.84
N VAL A 32 4.58 -10.34 -8.89
CA VAL A 32 3.79 -11.54 -8.59
C VAL A 32 2.36 -11.27 -9.03
N TYR A 33 1.85 -12.12 -9.91
CA TYR A 33 0.49 -12.03 -10.44
C TYR A 33 -0.31 -13.26 -10.00
N GLN A 34 -1.33 -13.02 -9.22
CA GLN A 34 -2.25 -14.04 -8.75
C GLN A 34 -3.68 -13.60 -9.08
N ASP A 35 -4.47 -14.52 -9.58
CA ASP A 35 -5.89 -14.25 -9.82
C ASP A 35 -6.59 -13.96 -8.50
N VAL A 36 -7.53 -13.03 -8.52
CA VAL A 36 -8.38 -12.72 -7.39
C VAL A 36 -9.81 -13.17 -7.71
N VAL A 37 -10.46 -13.79 -6.76
CA VAL A 37 -11.86 -14.17 -6.85
C VAL A 37 -12.70 -13.42 -5.83
N PRO A 38 -13.93 -13.01 -6.19
CA PRO A 38 -14.85 -12.41 -5.24
C PRO A 38 -15.19 -13.40 -4.13
N ASP A 39 -15.27 -12.94 -2.90
CA ASP A 39 -15.84 -13.67 -1.79
C ASP A 39 -17.34 -13.39 -1.76
N ASP A 40 -18.16 -14.43 -1.95
CA ASP A 40 -19.63 -14.30 -2.05
C ASP A 40 -20.27 -13.84 -0.72
N GLU A 41 -19.58 -13.98 0.42
CA GLU A 41 -20.14 -13.67 1.73
C GLU A 41 -19.83 -12.24 2.22
N ASP A 42 -18.67 -11.63 1.83
CA ASP A 42 -18.20 -10.37 2.42
C ASP A 42 -17.93 -9.24 1.39
N ALA A 43 -18.28 -9.39 0.11
CA ALA A 43 -17.90 -8.48 -0.98
C ALA A 43 -16.38 -8.19 -1.04
N ALA A 44 -15.59 -9.12 -0.49
CA ALA A 44 -14.14 -9.07 -0.44
C ALA A 44 -13.57 -9.90 -1.58
N TYR A 45 -12.33 -9.62 -1.95
CA TYR A 45 -11.59 -10.45 -2.90
C TYR A 45 -10.54 -11.23 -2.13
N HIS A 46 -10.39 -12.51 -2.47
CA HIS A 46 -9.26 -13.30 -2.01
C HIS A 46 -8.45 -13.80 -3.20
N TYR A 47 -7.20 -14.10 -2.97
CA TYR A 47 -6.38 -14.70 -4.01
C TYR A 47 -6.86 -16.11 -4.30
N ASP A 48 -7.02 -16.44 -5.59
CA ASP A 48 -7.36 -17.78 -6.02
C ASP A 48 -6.14 -18.70 -5.85
N THR A 49 -6.07 -19.36 -4.70
CA THR A 49 -4.99 -20.31 -4.41
C THR A 49 -5.14 -21.63 -5.16
N THR A 50 -6.25 -21.83 -5.90
CA THR A 50 -6.47 -23.02 -6.73
C THR A 50 -5.82 -22.89 -8.10
N ARG A 51 -5.44 -21.67 -8.50
CA ARG A 51 -4.74 -21.37 -9.74
C ARG A 51 -3.26 -21.10 -9.49
N PRO A 52 -2.41 -21.41 -10.47
CA PRO A 52 -1.00 -21.06 -10.38
C PRO A 52 -0.81 -19.55 -10.27
N THR A 53 0.17 -19.17 -9.47
CA THR A 53 0.65 -17.79 -9.39
C THR A 53 1.75 -17.56 -10.43
N THR A 54 1.67 -16.49 -11.21
CA THR A 54 2.72 -16.10 -12.14
C THR A 54 3.71 -15.15 -11.48
N VAL A 55 4.97 -15.52 -11.47
CA VAL A 55 6.08 -14.68 -11.00
C VAL A 55 6.90 -14.24 -12.19
N THR A 56 7.16 -12.94 -12.31
CA THR A 56 7.80 -12.32 -13.47
C THR A 56 8.94 -11.42 -13.05
N THR A 57 10.04 -11.48 -13.78
CA THR A 57 11.14 -10.49 -13.68
C THR A 57 11.57 -10.04 -15.09
N TYR A 58 12.45 -9.04 -15.13
CA TYR A 58 12.91 -8.46 -16.38
C TYR A 58 14.44 -8.33 -16.38
N THR A 59 15.05 -8.54 -17.54
CA THR A 59 16.48 -8.27 -17.80
C THR A 59 16.63 -7.52 -19.11
N PRO A 60 17.66 -6.68 -19.30
CA PRO A 60 17.93 -6.09 -20.61
C PRO A 60 18.13 -7.18 -21.68
N ALA A 61 17.60 -6.97 -22.89
CA ALA A 61 17.79 -7.88 -24.01
C ALA A 61 19.22 -7.76 -24.58
N THR A 62 20.19 -8.16 -23.79
CA THR A 62 21.64 -8.15 -24.07
C THR A 62 22.22 -9.55 -23.84
N PRO A 63 23.43 -9.86 -24.31
CA PRO A 63 24.09 -11.13 -24.01
C PRO A 63 24.23 -11.41 -22.50
N ASP A 64 24.29 -10.38 -21.66
CA ASP A 64 24.28 -10.52 -20.20
C ASP A 64 22.90 -10.90 -19.69
N GLY A 65 21.85 -10.21 -20.14
CA GLY A 65 20.47 -10.55 -19.78
C GLY A 65 20.07 -11.96 -20.21
N GLU A 66 20.57 -12.43 -21.37
CA GLU A 66 20.37 -13.84 -21.78
C GLU A 66 21.05 -14.82 -20.83
N ARG A 67 22.28 -14.53 -20.37
CA ARG A 67 22.95 -15.36 -19.36
C ARG A 67 22.18 -15.41 -18.04
N ARG A 68 21.62 -14.26 -17.59
CA ARG A 68 20.79 -14.18 -16.39
C ARG A 68 19.50 -15.00 -16.54
N ARG A 69 18.83 -14.93 -17.68
CA ARG A 69 17.68 -15.79 -18.00
C ARG A 69 18.04 -17.28 -17.90
N ASP A 70 19.18 -17.68 -18.46
CA ASP A 70 19.63 -19.07 -18.41
C ASP A 70 19.94 -19.51 -16.96
N ALA A 71 20.54 -18.61 -16.16
CA ALA A 71 20.79 -18.85 -14.75
C ALA A 71 19.49 -19.03 -13.95
N ILE A 72 18.46 -18.20 -14.22
CA ILE A 72 17.13 -18.36 -13.65
C ILE A 72 16.56 -19.74 -13.99
N ALA A 73 16.59 -20.13 -15.27
CA ALA A 73 16.06 -21.42 -15.71
C ALA A 73 16.77 -22.60 -15.02
N VAL A 74 18.08 -22.52 -14.83
CA VAL A 74 18.85 -23.53 -14.11
C VAL A 74 18.47 -23.57 -12.62
N ALA A 75 18.41 -22.42 -11.95
CA ALA A 75 18.09 -22.33 -10.54
C ALA A 75 16.67 -22.87 -10.26
N LEU A 76 15.69 -22.49 -11.07
CA LEU A 76 14.31 -23.00 -10.96
C LEU A 76 14.25 -24.50 -11.27
N GLY A 77 15.02 -24.98 -12.26
CA GLY A 77 15.12 -26.39 -12.59
C GLY A 77 15.63 -27.26 -11.43
N HIS A 78 16.50 -26.72 -10.58
CA HIS A 78 16.95 -27.42 -9.37
C HIS A 78 15.81 -27.62 -8.37
N LEU A 79 14.94 -26.61 -8.16
CA LEU A 79 13.79 -26.75 -7.25
C LEU A 79 12.86 -27.87 -7.68
N THR A 80 12.57 -27.96 -8.98
CA THR A 80 11.74 -29.02 -9.56
C THR A 80 12.43 -30.38 -9.47
N ALA A 81 13.74 -30.45 -9.76
CA ALA A 81 14.50 -31.71 -9.74
C ALA A 81 14.60 -32.34 -8.34
N PHE A 82 14.57 -31.53 -7.28
CA PHE A 82 14.58 -31.98 -5.89
C PHE A 82 13.19 -32.10 -5.27
N ASP A 83 12.12 -31.98 -6.07
CA ASP A 83 10.72 -32.04 -5.63
C ASP A 83 10.40 -31.05 -4.49
N LEU A 84 11.06 -29.87 -4.54
CA LEU A 84 10.89 -28.83 -3.52
C LEU A 84 9.70 -27.90 -3.82
N ALA A 85 9.31 -27.80 -5.11
CA ALA A 85 8.18 -27.00 -5.54
C ALA A 85 7.68 -27.44 -6.93
N HIS A 86 6.38 -27.31 -7.14
CA HIS A 86 5.82 -27.45 -8.49
C HIS A 86 6.00 -26.12 -9.24
N ILE A 87 6.86 -26.13 -10.25
CA ILE A 87 7.22 -24.97 -11.06
C ILE A 87 6.94 -25.28 -12.52
N GLY A 88 6.16 -24.43 -13.16
CA GLY A 88 5.86 -24.51 -14.59
C GLY A 88 7.07 -24.16 -15.47
N PRO A 89 6.92 -24.23 -16.79
CA PRO A 89 7.98 -23.85 -17.70
C PRO A 89 8.31 -22.36 -17.60
N VAL A 90 9.60 -22.04 -17.77
CA VAL A 90 10.05 -20.64 -17.85
C VAL A 90 9.69 -20.09 -19.23
N HIS A 91 8.88 -19.07 -19.27
CA HIS A 91 8.51 -18.35 -20.47
C HIS A 91 9.39 -17.11 -20.63
N THR A 92 9.84 -16.85 -21.84
CA THR A 92 10.63 -15.66 -22.14
C THR A 92 10.07 -14.95 -23.36
N ARG A 93 9.90 -13.62 -23.23
CA ARG A 93 9.39 -12.77 -24.30
C ARG A 93 10.22 -11.49 -24.38
N ALA A 94 10.59 -11.06 -25.59
CA ALA A 94 11.17 -9.73 -25.79
C ALA A 94 10.07 -8.68 -25.72
N VAL A 95 10.29 -7.64 -24.94
CA VAL A 95 9.37 -6.51 -24.78
C VAL A 95 10.11 -5.19 -25.02
N ASP A 96 9.43 -4.23 -25.60
CA ASP A 96 9.94 -2.88 -25.69
C ASP A 96 9.83 -2.17 -24.34
N GLU A 97 10.63 -1.14 -24.10
CA GLU A 97 10.67 -0.42 -22.82
C GLU A 97 9.29 0.17 -22.46
N GLU A 98 8.55 0.63 -23.45
CA GLU A 98 7.19 1.13 -23.26
C GLU A 98 6.20 -0.01 -22.90
N ASP A 99 6.33 -1.17 -23.55
CA ASP A 99 5.54 -2.36 -23.24
C ASP A 99 5.90 -2.92 -21.85
N TRP A 100 7.18 -2.90 -21.49
CA TRP A 100 7.63 -3.27 -20.15
C TRP A 100 7.02 -2.35 -19.09
N ALA A 101 7.12 -1.04 -19.27
CA ALA A 101 6.59 -0.05 -18.34
C ALA A 101 5.07 -0.17 -18.16
N ASN A 102 4.36 -0.79 -19.11
CA ASN A 102 2.91 -0.95 -19.12
C ASN A 102 2.43 -2.40 -18.94
N ALA A 103 3.33 -3.39 -18.93
CA ALA A 103 2.96 -4.81 -18.89
C ALA A 103 2.08 -5.17 -17.67
N TRP A 104 2.34 -4.54 -16.53
CA TRP A 104 1.58 -4.74 -15.29
C TRP A 104 0.14 -4.20 -15.38
N LYS A 105 -0.14 -3.21 -16.24
CA LYS A 105 -1.48 -2.60 -16.39
C LYS A 105 -2.55 -3.60 -16.82
N ARG A 106 -2.18 -4.65 -17.53
CA ARG A 106 -3.11 -5.70 -17.99
C ARG A 106 -3.75 -6.47 -16.85
N PHE A 107 -3.07 -6.58 -15.71
CA PHE A 107 -3.53 -7.33 -14.54
C PHE A 107 -4.36 -6.50 -13.57
N TYR A 108 -4.41 -5.18 -13.76
CA TYR A 108 -5.24 -4.33 -12.93
C TYR A 108 -6.66 -4.26 -13.51
N HIS A 109 -7.59 -4.80 -12.75
CA HIS A 109 -9.01 -4.76 -13.03
C HIS A 109 -9.72 -3.90 -11.99
N PRO A 110 -10.91 -3.34 -12.31
CA PRO A 110 -11.77 -2.75 -11.30
C PRO A 110 -12.08 -3.78 -10.21
N MET A 111 -11.93 -3.38 -8.93
CA MET A 111 -12.14 -4.26 -7.79
C MET A 111 -12.97 -3.56 -6.73
N ARG A 112 -13.89 -4.31 -6.12
CA ARG A 112 -14.74 -3.84 -5.02
C ARG A 112 -14.06 -4.10 -3.68
N PHE A 113 -14.15 -3.13 -2.78
CA PHE A 113 -13.69 -3.22 -1.40
C PHE A 113 -14.80 -2.77 -0.47
N GLY A 114 -15.12 -3.58 0.53
CA GLY A 114 -16.27 -3.33 1.37
C GLY A 114 -17.60 -3.41 0.58
N ARG A 115 -18.54 -2.54 0.90
CA ARG A 115 -19.90 -2.57 0.31
C ARG A 115 -20.04 -1.72 -0.96
N ARG A 116 -19.36 -0.58 -1.02
CA ARG A 116 -19.60 0.48 -2.02
C ARG A 116 -18.35 0.97 -2.73
N LEU A 117 -17.18 0.80 -2.12
CA LEU A 117 -15.93 1.30 -2.68
C LEU A 117 -15.48 0.42 -3.84
N VAL A 118 -15.25 1.02 -5.02
CA VAL A 118 -14.71 0.34 -6.20
C VAL A 118 -13.47 1.08 -6.66
N ILE A 119 -12.35 0.40 -6.71
CA ILE A 119 -11.08 0.95 -7.20
C ILE A 119 -10.87 0.49 -8.63
N LYS A 120 -10.67 1.45 -9.52
CA LYS A 120 -10.35 1.18 -10.92
C LYS A 120 -9.14 1.99 -11.37
N PRO A 121 -8.27 1.44 -12.23
CA PRO A 121 -7.25 2.24 -12.91
C PRO A 121 -7.87 3.12 -14.01
N SER A 122 -7.20 4.23 -14.38
CA SER A 122 -7.70 5.18 -15.38
C SER A 122 -7.90 4.54 -16.76
N TRP A 123 -7.13 3.53 -17.12
CA TRP A 123 -7.16 2.84 -18.43
C TRP A 123 -8.18 1.70 -18.52
N ARG A 124 -9.02 1.50 -17.50
CA ARG A 124 -10.09 0.49 -17.52
C ARG A 124 -11.46 1.16 -17.47
N ASP A 125 -12.35 0.69 -18.32
CA ASP A 125 -13.75 1.07 -18.23
C ASP A 125 -14.43 0.29 -17.11
N TYR A 126 -15.34 0.95 -16.43
CA TYR A 126 -16.18 0.37 -15.40
C TYR A 126 -17.55 1.02 -15.45
N THR A 127 -18.61 0.23 -15.41
CA THR A 127 -20.00 0.72 -15.33
C THR A 127 -20.44 0.63 -13.87
N PRO A 128 -20.56 1.77 -13.15
CA PRO A 128 -20.91 1.75 -11.73
C PRO A 128 -22.31 1.20 -11.48
N GLU A 129 -22.47 0.47 -10.40
CA GLU A 129 -23.77 0.18 -9.80
C GLU A 129 -24.29 1.40 -9.05
N PRO A 130 -25.61 1.47 -8.70
CA PRO A 130 -26.23 2.69 -8.16
C PRO A 130 -25.56 3.24 -6.89
N ASP A 131 -25.01 2.38 -6.04
CA ASP A 131 -24.41 2.75 -4.76
C ASP A 131 -22.88 2.80 -4.79
N ASP A 132 -22.27 2.56 -5.95
CA ASP A 132 -20.82 2.52 -6.07
C ASP A 132 -20.16 3.88 -5.86
N ILE A 133 -19.13 3.87 -5.07
CA ILE A 133 -18.18 4.97 -4.91
C ILE A 133 -16.90 4.57 -5.64
N VAL A 134 -16.75 5.10 -6.86
CA VAL A 134 -15.62 4.73 -7.73
C VAL A 134 -14.42 5.61 -7.44
N ILE A 135 -13.30 4.97 -7.13
CA ILE A 135 -11.99 5.59 -6.96
C ILE A 135 -11.15 5.29 -8.19
N GLU A 136 -10.80 6.31 -8.95
CA GLU A 136 -9.83 6.17 -10.03
C GLU A 136 -8.42 6.30 -9.48
N LEU A 137 -7.66 5.21 -9.48
CA LEU A 137 -6.32 5.15 -8.93
C LEU A 137 -5.35 4.53 -9.94
N ASP A 138 -4.36 5.28 -10.34
CA ASP A 138 -3.25 4.73 -11.12
C ASP A 138 -2.16 4.30 -10.15
N PRO A 139 -1.86 2.99 -10.08
CA PRO A 139 -0.72 2.51 -9.32
C PRO A 139 0.55 3.05 -9.98
N GLY A 140 1.21 3.95 -9.25
CA GLY A 140 2.52 4.47 -9.62
C GLY A 140 3.64 3.68 -8.93
N MET A 141 4.83 4.29 -8.79
CA MET A 141 5.92 3.74 -7.98
C MET A 141 5.69 3.89 -6.46
N ALA A 142 4.58 4.52 -6.05
CA ALA A 142 4.20 4.64 -4.65
C ALA A 142 3.52 3.36 -4.16
N PHE A 143 3.80 2.96 -2.91
CA PHE A 143 3.14 1.84 -2.25
C PHE A 143 1.63 2.11 -2.07
N GLY A 144 0.81 1.05 -2.03
CA GLY A 144 -0.64 1.19 -1.83
C GLY A 144 -1.45 1.13 -3.13
N THR A 145 -1.25 0.05 -3.91
CA THR A 145 -2.02 -0.22 -5.14
C THR A 145 -3.47 -0.64 -4.89
N GLY A 146 -3.89 -0.74 -3.63
CA GLY A 146 -5.20 -1.27 -3.23
C GLY A 146 -5.26 -2.80 -3.10
N LEU A 147 -4.33 -3.53 -3.69
CA LEU A 147 -4.34 -4.99 -3.71
C LEU A 147 -3.91 -5.64 -2.38
N HIS A 148 -3.21 -4.91 -1.51
CA HIS A 148 -2.74 -5.47 -0.25
C HIS A 148 -3.88 -5.63 0.74
N GLN A 149 -3.92 -6.74 1.46
CA GLN A 149 -4.98 -7.09 2.41
C GLN A 149 -5.20 -6.03 3.48
N THR A 150 -4.14 -5.38 3.97
CA THR A 150 -4.24 -4.29 4.95
C THR A 150 -5.00 -3.08 4.41
N THR A 151 -4.83 -2.77 3.11
CA THR A 151 -5.57 -1.69 2.45
C THR A 151 -7.05 -2.05 2.32
N ALA A 152 -7.35 -3.31 1.96
CA ALA A 152 -8.71 -3.82 1.87
C ALA A 152 -9.44 -3.74 3.23
N LEU A 153 -8.77 -4.12 4.33
CA LEU A 153 -9.29 -4.01 5.69
C LEU A 153 -9.60 -2.54 6.05
N CYS A 154 -8.69 -1.62 5.76
CA CYS A 154 -8.91 -0.19 6.03
C CYS A 154 -10.08 0.37 5.21
N LEU A 155 -10.16 0.04 3.90
CA LEU A 155 -11.25 0.52 3.04
C LEU A 155 -12.61 0.06 3.53
N ALA A 156 -12.74 -1.22 3.93
CA ALA A 156 -13.98 -1.74 4.49
C ALA A 156 -14.37 -1.04 5.80
N LEU A 157 -13.39 -0.79 6.68
CA LEU A 157 -13.62 -0.07 7.94
C LEU A 157 -14.02 1.39 7.71
N LEU A 158 -13.44 2.07 6.71
CA LEU A 158 -13.77 3.48 6.43
C LEU A 158 -15.25 3.69 6.13
N GLU A 159 -15.93 2.74 5.50
CA GLU A 159 -17.38 2.82 5.24
C GLU A 159 -18.25 2.88 6.50
N ASP A 160 -17.73 2.36 7.62
CA ASP A 160 -18.45 2.36 8.90
C ASP A 160 -18.13 3.59 9.76
N TYR A 161 -16.94 4.19 9.57
CA TYR A 161 -16.45 5.27 10.44
C TYR A 161 -16.43 6.65 9.78
N ILE A 162 -16.55 6.74 8.44
CA ILE A 162 -16.67 8.01 7.72
C ILE A 162 -18.12 8.23 7.32
N ALA A 163 -18.70 9.32 7.77
CA ALA A 163 -20.04 9.72 7.40
C ALA A 163 -20.06 11.12 6.78
N PRO A 164 -20.95 11.38 5.81
CA PRO A 164 -21.19 12.71 5.31
C PRO A 164 -21.64 13.64 6.45
N ALA A 165 -21.30 14.93 6.33
CA ALA A 165 -21.79 15.93 7.26
C ALA A 165 -23.33 15.90 7.30
N ALA A 166 -23.89 15.91 8.51
CA ALA A 166 -25.32 16.18 8.66
C ALA A 166 -25.66 17.55 8.04
N ALA A 167 -26.87 17.72 7.55
CA ALA A 167 -27.29 18.94 6.89
C ALA A 167 -26.98 20.18 7.75
N GLY A 168 -26.01 21.01 7.30
CA GLY A 168 -25.56 22.21 7.99
C GLY A 168 -24.60 21.98 9.17
N GLY A 169 -24.18 20.74 9.44
CA GLY A 169 -23.18 20.41 10.47
C GLY A 169 -21.75 20.48 9.97
N PRO A 170 -20.76 20.56 10.87
CA PRO A 170 -19.36 20.40 10.51
C PRO A 170 -19.15 18.98 9.98
N GLY A 171 -18.43 18.86 8.87
CA GLY A 171 -18.03 17.53 8.37
C GLY A 171 -16.80 17.00 9.11
N MET A 172 -16.50 15.73 8.89
CA MET A 172 -15.35 15.07 9.53
C MET A 172 -14.03 15.54 8.92
N ASN A 173 -13.02 15.76 9.77
CA ASN A 173 -11.64 15.95 9.39
C ASN A 173 -10.89 14.64 9.59
N VAL A 174 -10.13 14.22 8.58
CA VAL A 174 -9.39 12.97 8.57
C VAL A 174 -7.91 13.22 8.37
N LEU A 175 -7.07 12.50 9.10
CA LEU A 175 -5.63 12.42 8.86
C LEU A 175 -5.29 11.03 8.35
N ASP A 176 -4.64 10.94 7.19
CA ASP A 176 -4.09 9.70 6.62
C ASP A 176 -2.57 9.73 6.74
N GLN A 177 -2.05 8.93 7.67
CA GLN A 177 -0.62 8.85 8.00
C GLN A 177 0.06 7.71 7.27
N GLY A 178 1.06 8.03 6.44
CA GLY A 178 1.68 7.07 5.52
C GLY A 178 0.76 6.80 4.33
N THR A 179 0.32 7.88 3.69
CA THR A 179 -0.77 7.83 2.70
C THR A 179 -0.44 7.07 1.42
N GLY A 180 0.86 6.91 1.07
CA GLY A 180 1.32 6.19 -0.11
C GLY A 180 0.71 6.75 -1.41
N SER A 181 -0.13 5.96 -2.07
CA SER A 181 -0.86 6.36 -3.28
C SER A 181 -2.02 7.33 -3.04
N GLY A 182 -2.39 7.58 -1.78
CA GLY A 182 -3.54 8.38 -1.39
C GLY A 182 -4.88 7.62 -1.36
N ILE A 183 -4.87 6.31 -1.55
CA ILE A 183 -6.09 5.52 -1.70
C ILE A 183 -7.04 5.66 -0.51
N LEU A 184 -6.54 5.64 0.75
CA LEU A 184 -7.36 5.75 1.94
C LEU A 184 -7.85 7.19 2.15
N ALA A 185 -7.01 8.18 1.87
CA ALA A 185 -7.38 9.59 1.91
C ALA A 185 -8.49 9.91 0.90
N ILE A 186 -8.37 9.39 -0.34
CA ILE A 186 -9.36 9.57 -1.40
C ILE A 186 -10.67 8.87 -1.04
N ALA A 187 -10.60 7.63 -0.52
CA ALA A 187 -11.76 6.90 -0.03
C ALA A 187 -12.49 7.68 1.06
N ALA A 188 -11.78 8.18 2.07
CA ALA A 188 -12.37 8.97 3.14
C ALA A 188 -13.07 10.24 2.61
N ALA A 189 -12.44 10.94 1.67
CA ALA A 189 -13.05 12.13 1.06
C ALA A 189 -14.32 11.80 0.26
N LEU A 190 -14.32 10.72 -0.54
CA LEU A 190 -15.48 10.29 -1.32
C LEU A 190 -16.61 9.74 -0.43
N LEU A 191 -16.29 9.12 0.70
CA LEU A 191 -17.27 8.69 1.72
C LEU A 191 -17.91 9.88 2.46
N GLY A 192 -17.33 11.07 2.36
CA GLY A 192 -17.97 12.28 2.88
C GLY A 192 -17.16 13.07 3.90
N ALA A 193 -15.89 12.74 4.12
CA ALA A 193 -15.00 13.60 4.90
C ALA A 193 -14.91 14.99 4.27
N SER A 194 -15.01 16.05 5.06
CA SER A 194 -14.98 17.43 4.58
C SER A 194 -13.57 17.91 4.28
N ARG A 195 -12.59 17.45 5.03
CA ARG A 195 -11.17 17.71 4.85
C ARG A 195 -10.37 16.46 5.15
N VAL A 196 -9.41 16.14 4.31
CA VAL A 196 -8.46 15.06 4.52
C VAL A 196 -7.04 15.61 4.39
N VAL A 197 -6.24 15.44 5.42
CA VAL A 197 -4.80 15.70 5.38
C VAL A 197 -4.10 14.37 5.21
N ALA A 198 -3.34 14.22 4.14
CA ALA A 198 -2.64 13.01 3.77
C ALA A 198 -1.14 13.25 3.85
N VAL A 199 -0.42 12.48 4.66
CA VAL A 199 1.00 12.75 4.94
C VAL A 199 1.84 11.53 4.61
N ASP A 200 2.98 11.76 3.97
CA ASP A 200 3.97 10.72 3.72
C ASP A 200 5.39 11.28 3.84
N ASN A 201 6.33 10.46 4.28
CA ASN A 201 7.74 10.81 4.34
C ASN A 201 8.46 10.68 2.98
N SER A 202 7.78 10.15 1.97
CA SER A 202 8.23 10.06 0.59
C SER A 202 7.61 11.18 -0.24
N GLU A 203 8.44 11.99 -0.88
CA GLU A 203 7.97 13.02 -1.83
C GLU A 203 7.20 12.41 -2.99
N VAL A 204 7.65 11.25 -3.48
CA VAL A 204 6.99 10.50 -4.55
C VAL A 204 5.58 10.09 -4.14
N ALA A 205 5.40 9.61 -2.90
CA ALA A 205 4.10 9.25 -2.36
C ALA A 205 3.17 10.47 -2.23
N ALA A 206 3.67 11.57 -1.67
CA ALA A 206 2.89 12.81 -1.55
C ALA A 206 2.48 13.36 -2.92
N GLN A 207 3.35 13.25 -3.95
CA GLN A 207 3.01 13.65 -5.30
C GLN A 207 1.97 12.71 -5.92
N ALA A 208 2.12 11.38 -5.75
CA ALA A 208 1.14 10.40 -6.23
C ALA A 208 -0.24 10.64 -5.61
N THR A 209 -0.28 10.96 -4.30
CA THR A 209 -1.54 11.32 -3.62
C THR A 209 -2.18 12.57 -4.23
N ARG A 210 -1.41 13.62 -4.55
CA ARG A 210 -1.93 14.82 -5.21
C ARG A 210 -2.52 14.52 -6.58
N ASP A 211 -1.80 13.73 -7.38
CA ASP A 211 -2.22 13.39 -8.73
C ASP A 211 -3.50 12.53 -8.71
N ASN A 212 -3.56 11.54 -7.83
CA ASN A 212 -4.74 10.68 -7.67
C ASN A 212 -5.93 11.45 -7.07
N ALA A 213 -5.72 12.36 -6.12
CA ALA A 213 -6.78 13.23 -5.61
C ALA A 213 -7.35 14.14 -6.70
N ALA A 214 -6.48 14.71 -7.55
CA ALA A 214 -6.92 15.53 -8.68
C ALA A 214 -7.75 14.73 -9.68
N ARG A 215 -7.37 13.48 -10.01
CA ARG A 215 -8.15 12.57 -10.88
C ARG A 215 -9.56 12.33 -10.36
N ASN A 216 -9.71 12.24 -9.05
CA ASN A 216 -11.00 12.03 -8.39
C ASN A 216 -11.77 13.34 -8.10
N GLY A 217 -11.31 14.48 -8.61
CA GLY A 217 -11.97 15.78 -8.39
C GLY A 217 -11.90 16.29 -6.94
N LEU A 218 -10.91 15.85 -6.18
CA LEU A 218 -10.76 16.13 -4.74
C LEU A 218 -9.70 17.19 -4.42
N THR A 219 -9.21 17.91 -5.42
CA THR A 219 -8.30 19.05 -5.22
C THR A 219 -8.94 20.05 -4.26
N GLY A 220 -8.24 20.39 -3.18
CA GLY A 220 -8.76 21.27 -2.13
C GLY A 220 -9.56 20.58 -1.01
N ARG A 221 -9.91 19.29 -1.17
CA ARG A 221 -10.47 18.47 -0.09
C ARG A 221 -9.44 17.52 0.49
N VAL A 222 -8.57 16.96 -0.35
CA VAL A 222 -7.41 16.16 0.05
C VAL A 222 -6.17 17.04 -0.08
N GLU A 223 -5.53 17.30 1.04
CA GLU A 223 -4.28 18.04 1.16
C GLU A 223 -3.13 17.06 1.38
N ALA A 224 -2.28 16.86 0.37
CA ALA A 224 -1.15 15.93 0.47
C ALA A 224 0.14 16.64 0.85
N LEU A 225 0.72 16.26 1.97
CA LEU A 225 1.92 16.83 2.56
C LEU A 225 3.08 15.82 2.50
N TRP A 226 4.23 16.31 2.11
CA TRP A 226 5.49 15.59 2.26
C TRP A 226 6.16 16.01 3.56
N GLY A 227 6.40 15.08 4.48
CA GLY A 227 7.07 15.37 5.74
C GLY A 227 6.82 14.30 6.81
N GLU A 228 7.32 14.59 8.02
CA GLU A 228 6.99 13.83 9.22
C GLU A 228 5.63 14.30 9.73
N ALA A 229 4.72 13.38 9.92
CA ALA A 229 3.32 13.71 10.11
C ALA A 229 2.98 14.30 11.47
N ILE A 230 3.68 13.90 12.51
CA ILE A 230 3.26 14.19 13.89
C ILE A 230 4.45 14.74 14.67
N PRO A 231 4.34 15.95 15.26
CA PRO A 231 5.36 16.52 16.12
C PRO A 231 5.67 15.57 17.30
N GLY A 232 6.97 15.33 17.53
CA GLY A 232 7.43 14.45 18.62
C GLY A 232 7.84 13.05 18.19
N SER A 233 7.72 12.71 16.92
CA SER A 233 8.13 11.41 16.36
C SER A 233 9.64 11.24 16.17
N HIS A 234 10.48 11.91 16.96
CA HIS A 234 11.95 11.69 16.92
C HIS A 234 12.36 10.23 17.07
N ALA A 235 11.50 9.41 17.66
CA ALA A 235 11.68 7.95 17.74
C ALA A 235 11.78 7.25 16.38
N TRP A 236 11.24 7.85 15.29
CA TRP A 236 11.29 7.25 13.97
C TRP A 236 12.70 7.32 13.34
N ARG A 237 13.47 8.36 13.64
CA ARG A 237 14.86 8.48 13.18
C ARG A 237 15.77 7.38 13.75
N GLU A 238 15.52 6.94 14.98
CA GLU A 238 16.33 5.92 15.63
C GLU A 238 16.05 4.50 15.12
N THR A 239 14.81 4.23 14.66
CA THR A 239 14.43 2.88 14.18
C THR A 239 14.81 2.62 12.73
N THR A 240 15.06 3.65 11.92
CA THR A 240 15.46 3.53 10.50
C THR A 240 16.98 3.61 10.29
N THR A 241 17.76 4.04 11.29
CA THR A 241 19.21 3.95 11.23
C THR A 241 19.65 2.52 11.50
N ARG A 242 20.05 1.79 10.48
CA ARG A 242 20.75 0.50 10.62
C ARG A 242 21.97 0.70 11.51
N PRO A 243 22.20 -0.15 12.54
CA PRO A 243 23.47 -0.14 13.24
C PRO A 243 24.60 -0.46 12.25
N GLY A 244 25.45 0.52 11.95
CA GLY A 244 26.66 0.34 11.16
C GLY A 244 26.58 0.54 9.65
N GLY A 245 25.50 1.13 9.11
CA GLY A 245 25.38 1.47 7.70
C GLY A 245 25.61 2.98 7.45
N SER A 246 26.69 3.34 6.73
CA SER A 246 26.75 4.62 6.01
C SER A 246 25.53 4.74 5.12
N ALA A 247 24.94 5.95 5.03
CA ALA A 247 23.87 6.25 4.09
C ALA A 247 24.28 5.76 2.70
N PRO A 248 23.40 5.11 1.93
CA PRO A 248 23.71 4.83 0.53
C PRO A 248 24.04 6.14 -0.16
N ASP A 249 25.13 6.16 -0.91
CA ASP A 249 25.49 7.29 -1.76
C ASP A 249 24.28 7.63 -2.62
N ASP A 250 23.68 8.77 -2.37
CA ASP A 250 22.58 9.30 -3.18
C ASP A 250 23.17 9.81 -4.50
N PRO A 251 22.98 9.10 -5.63
CA PRO A 251 23.53 9.53 -6.91
C PRO A 251 22.87 10.78 -7.46
N THR A 252 21.80 11.30 -6.82
CA THR A 252 21.08 12.49 -7.26
C THR A 252 21.48 13.77 -6.52
N GLY A 253 22.34 13.67 -5.48
CA GLY A 253 22.87 14.84 -4.75
C GLY A 253 21.82 15.60 -3.95
N THR A 254 20.65 15.03 -3.67
CA THR A 254 19.55 15.68 -2.93
C THR A 254 19.64 15.49 -1.41
N SER A 255 20.66 14.82 -0.90
CA SER A 255 20.92 14.61 0.54
C SER A 255 21.21 15.89 1.35
N GLY A 256 21.11 17.07 0.71
CA GLY A 256 21.30 18.39 1.30
C GLY A 256 20.04 19.23 1.45
N LEU A 257 18.85 18.69 1.21
CA LEU A 257 17.61 19.44 1.43
C LEU A 257 17.36 19.55 2.94
N ALA A 258 17.83 20.68 3.51
CA ALA A 258 17.48 21.10 4.84
C ALA A 258 15.95 21.05 4.99
N TRP A 259 15.47 20.43 6.08
CA TRP A 259 14.09 20.46 6.50
C TRP A 259 13.58 21.90 6.43
N GLN A 260 12.62 22.17 5.56
CA GLN A 260 11.99 23.47 5.54
C GLN A 260 11.12 23.57 6.79
N GLU A 261 11.56 24.39 7.76
CA GLU A 261 10.86 24.65 9.02
C GLU A 261 9.45 25.27 8.82
N ASP A 262 9.13 25.73 7.61
CA ASP A 262 7.90 26.46 7.29
C ASP A 262 6.75 25.58 6.75
N ARG A 263 6.83 24.23 6.82
CA ARG A 263 5.74 23.38 6.34
C ARG A 263 4.67 23.21 7.41
N PRO A 264 3.38 23.38 7.05
CA PRO A 264 2.31 23.19 8.01
C PRO A 264 2.30 21.72 8.48
N LEU A 265 2.54 21.54 9.78
CA LEU A 265 2.33 20.26 10.45
C LEU A 265 0.82 20.01 10.58
N PRO A 266 0.38 18.75 10.64
CA PRO A 266 -1.01 18.43 10.97
C PRO A 266 -1.42 19.13 12.27
N GLU A 267 -2.59 19.74 12.27
CA GLU A 267 -3.14 20.41 13.44
C GLU A 267 -3.43 19.40 14.55
N MET A 268 -3.01 19.70 15.79
CA MET A 268 -3.25 18.83 16.94
C MET A 268 -4.70 19.01 17.45
N GLY A 269 -5.33 17.90 17.86
CA GLY A 269 -6.71 17.93 18.36
C GLY A 269 -7.76 18.33 17.32
N ALA A 270 -7.44 18.14 16.01
CA ALA A 270 -8.27 18.64 14.92
C ALA A 270 -9.01 17.52 14.15
N TYR A 271 -8.61 16.28 14.33
CA TYR A 271 -9.10 15.17 13.51
C TYR A 271 -10.16 14.33 14.23
N ASP A 272 -11.21 13.99 13.51
CA ASP A 272 -12.26 13.06 13.96
C ASP A 272 -11.79 11.61 13.78
N VAL A 273 -11.02 11.36 12.69
CA VAL A 273 -10.45 10.05 12.37
C VAL A 273 -8.99 10.21 11.96
N VAL A 274 -8.16 9.32 12.48
CA VAL A 274 -6.78 9.09 12.01
C VAL A 274 -6.72 7.70 11.37
N ILE A 275 -6.13 7.61 10.18
CA ILE A 275 -5.88 6.37 9.46
C ILE A 275 -4.37 6.16 9.43
N ALA A 276 -3.91 4.93 9.74
CA ALA A 276 -2.51 4.58 9.67
C ALA A 276 -2.36 3.13 9.14
N ASN A 277 -2.13 2.98 7.84
CA ASN A 277 -1.82 1.69 7.23
C ASN A 277 -0.33 1.56 7.00
N ILE A 278 0.42 1.34 8.09
CA ILE A 278 1.89 1.34 8.13
C ILE A 278 2.39 0.20 9.02
N ILE A 279 3.69 -0.09 8.99
CA ILE A 279 4.26 -1.20 9.78
C ILE A 279 4.10 -0.99 11.29
N ALA A 280 3.91 -2.09 12.03
CA ALA A 280 3.62 -2.10 13.46
C ALA A 280 4.60 -1.26 14.31
N ASN A 281 5.91 -1.32 14.03
CA ASN A 281 6.91 -0.54 14.77
C ASN A 281 6.67 0.99 14.67
N VAL A 282 6.22 1.45 13.51
CA VAL A 282 5.92 2.87 13.29
C VAL A 282 4.62 3.25 14.00
N ILE A 283 3.58 2.38 13.96
CA ILE A 283 2.35 2.59 14.72
C ILE A 283 2.65 2.73 16.21
N ILE A 284 3.47 1.83 16.77
CA ILE A 284 3.88 1.85 18.19
C ILE A 284 4.57 3.19 18.53
N ALA A 285 5.51 3.61 17.70
CA ALA A 285 6.25 4.85 17.91
C ALA A 285 5.35 6.11 17.80
N LEU A 286 4.37 6.08 16.90
CA LEU A 286 3.46 7.21 16.65
C LEU A 286 2.20 7.23 17.51
N ALA A 287 1.93 6.20 18.32
CA ALA A 287 0.70 6.09 19.11
C ALA A 287 0.41 7.34 19.98
N PRO A 288 1.38 7.95 20.70
CA PRO A 288 1.12 9.19 21.44
C PRO A 288 0.76 10.38 20.54
N GLY A 289 1.35 10.42 19.34
CA GLY A 289 1.07 11.46 18.36
C GLY A 289 -0.32 11.31 17.74
N PHE A 290 -0.78 10.09 17.48
CA PHE A 290 -2.16 9.84 17.04
C PHE A 290 -3.18 10.33 18.07
N ALA A 291 -2.92 10.05 19.35
CA ALA A 291 -3.75 10.55 20.47
C ALA A 291 -3.82 12.07 20.47
N ALA A 292 -2.67 12.74 20.30
CA ALA A 292 -2.60 14.19 20.30
C ALA A 292 -3.22 14.83 19.04
N ALA A 293 -3.25 14.15 17.91
CA ALA A 293 -3.87 14.64 16.66
C ALA A 293 -5.40 14.54 16.70
N LEU A 294 -5.94 13.54 17.40
CA LEU A 294 -7.37 13.28 17.49
C LEU A 294 -8.09 14.29 18.40
N LYS A 295 -9.33 14.60 18.06
CA LYS A 295 -10.30 15.22 18.98
C LYS A 295 -10.63 14.25 20.12
N PRO A 296 -11.09 14.75 21.29
CA PRO A 296 -11.64 13.87 22.31
C PRO A 296 -12.76 12.99 21.74
N GLY A 297 -12.67 11.69 21.96
CA GLY A 297 -13.59 10.70 21.36
C GLY A 297 -13.33 10.41 19.87
N GLY A 298 -12.22 10.85 19.33
CA GLY A 298 -11.81 10.54 17.95
C GLY A 298 -11.40 9.08 17.75
N THR A 299 -11.37 8.64 16.52
CA THR A 299 -11.15 7.23 16.14
C THR A 299 -9.81 7.08 15.41
N LEU A 300 -9.04 6.07 15.80
CA LEU A 300 -7.88 5.58 15.06
C LEU A 300 -8.23 4.29 14.32
N ILE A 301 -7.95 4.23 13.01
CA ILE A 301 -7.97 3.00 12.20
C ILE A 301 -6.53 2.67 11.86
N ALA A 302 -5.99 1.62 12.46
CA ALA A 302 -4.59 1.20 12.29
C ALA A 302 -4.52 -0.17 11.63
N SER A 303 -3.73 -0.32 10.56
CA SER A 303 -3.43 -1.59 9.88
C SER A 303 -1.99 -1.62 9.37
N GLY A 304 -1.59 -2.67 8.64
CA GLY A 304 -0.18 -2.96 8.37
C GLY A 304 0.46 -3.73 9.53
N ILE A 305 -0.38 -4.34 10.35
CA ILE A 305 -0.01 -5.08 11.56
C ILE A 305 -0.03 -6.56 11.23
N ILE A 306 1.12 -7.22 11.27
CA ILE A 306 1.15 -8.68 11.22
C ILE A 306 0.66 -9.24 12.57
N ARG A 307 -0.05 -10.35 12.55
CA ARG A 307 -0.70 -10.94 13.74
C ARG A 307 0.24 -11.09 14.93
N ASP A 308 1.48 -11.51 14.70
CA ASP A 308 2.49 -11.71 15.76
C ASP A 308 2.88 -10.39 16.46
N ARG A 309 2.56 -9.24 15.89
CA ARG A 309 2.84 -7.92 16.45
C ARG A 309 1.61 -7.21 17.01
N GLU A 310 0.43 -7.87 16.96
CA GLU A 310 -0.83 -7.26 17.42
C GLU A 310 -0.79 -6.85 18.89
N ASP A 311 -0.27 -7.72 19.76
CA ASP A 311 -0.22 -7.47 21.20
C ASP A 311 0.69 -6.27 21.56
N ASP A 312 1.83 -6.13 20.86
CA ASP A 312 2.73 -4.99 21.04
C ASP A 312 2.02 -3.66 20.65
N VAL A 313 1.29 -3.67 19.53
CA VAL A 313 0.55 -2.50 19.06
C VAL A 313 -0.58 -2.17 20.05
N ARG A 314 -1.34 -3.15 20.52
CA ARG A 314 -2.40 -2.94 21.52
C ARG A 314 -1.85 -2.34 22.81
N ALA A 315 -0.72 -2.83 23.30
CA ALA A 315 -0.07 -2.30 24.49
C ALA A 315 0.35 -0.84 24.33
N ALA A 316 0.92 -0.49 23.16
CA ALA A 316 1.33 0.88 22.85
C ALA A 316 0.11 1.82 22.74
N LEU A 317 -0.95 1.39 22.05
CA LEU A 317 -2.19 2.15 21.93
C LEU A 317 -2.84 2.37 23.30
N SER A 318 -2.93 1.33 24.14
CA SER A 318 -3.45 1.45 25.50
C SER A 318 -2.63 2.43 26.36
N SER A 319 -1.29 2.38 26.25
CA SER A 319 -0.41 3.32 26.96
C SER A 319 -0.55 4.77 26.48
N ALA A 320 -1.01 4.97 25.24
CA ALA A 320 -1.31 6.29 24.68
C ALA A 320 -2.77 6.74 24.94
N GLY A 321 -3.55 6.00 25.73
CA GLY A 321 -4.92 6.37 26.13
C GLY A 321 -6.01 5.82 25.20
N PHE A 322 -5.68 4.97 24.24
CA PHE A 322 -6.67 4.36 23.37
C PHE A 322 -7.35 3.14 23.98
N THR A 323 -8.63 2.96 23.64
CA THR A 323 -9.38 1.72 23.86
C THR A 323 -9.67 1.08 22.51
N VAL A 324 -9.19 -0.15 22.28
CA VAL A 324 -9.46 -0.91 21.05
C VAL A 324 -10.90 -1.43 21.12
N GLU A 325 -11.75 -0.95 20.19
CA GLU A 325 -13.18 -1.30 20.12
C GLU A 325 -13.49 -2.39 19.10
N ARG A 326 -12.70 -2.47 18.03
CA ARG A 326 -12.93 -3.42 16.94
C ARG A 326 -11.61 -3.97 16.42
N ARG A 327 -11.64 -5.23 16.00
CA ARG A 327 -10.55 -5.96 15.37
C ARG A 327 -11.06 -6.65 14.12
N GLU A 328 -10.41 -6.42 13.01
CA GLU A 328 -10.60 -7.16 11.77
C GLU A 328 -9.30 -7.88 11.41
N ALA A 329 -9.40 -9.05 10.78
CA ALA A 329 -8.22 -9.79 10.35
C ALA A 329 -8.46 -10.49 9.02
N ARG A 330 -7.42 -10.54 8.21
CA ARG A 330 -7.40 -11.26 6.96
C ARG A 330 -6.03 -11.92 6.81
N ASP A 331 -6.02 -13.24 6.75
CA ASP A 331 -4.80 -14.07 6.79
C ASP A 331 -3.91 -13.69 7.99
N GLU A 332 -2.65 -13.29 7.77
CA GLU A 332 -1.72 -12.83 8.81
C GLU A 332 -1.88 -11.35 9.19
N TRP A 333 -2.72 -10.60 8.50
CA TRP A 333 -2.86 -9.16 8.69
C TRP A 333 -4.03 -8.78 9.58
N VAL A 334 -3.82 -7.74 10.37
CA VAL A 334 -4.79 -7.22 11.34
C VAL A 334 -5.03 -5.73 11.11
N ALA A 335 -6.27 -5.32 11.28
CA ALA A 335 -6.67 -3.93 11.45
C ALA A 335 -7.36 -3.74 12.79
N LEU A 336 -7.02 -2.67 13.48
CA LEU A 336 -7.57 -2.29 14.77
C LEU A 336 -8.30 -0.96 14.64
N VAL A 337 -9.47 -0.86 15.25
CA VAL A 337 -10.15 0.42 15.48
C VAL A 337 -10.09 0.73 16.96
N ALA A 338 -9.58 1.91 17.30
CA ALA A 338 -9.40 2.34 18.67
C ALA A 338 -9.96 3.75 18.89
N ARG A 339 -10.54 3.98 20.06
CA ARG A 339 -11.12 5.25 20.49
C ARG A 339 -10.19 5.94 21.47
N HIS A 340 -9.97 7.25 21.27
CA HIS A 340 -9.18 8.08 22.20
C HIS A 340 -10.08 8.90 23.11
#